data_6729d1eb374073ce78150806045d872f
#
_entry.id   6729d1eb374073ce78150806045d872f
#
_cell.length_a   1.000
_cell.length_b   1.000
_cell.length_c   1.000
_cell.angle_alpha   90.00
_cell.angle_beta   90.00
_cell.angle_gamma   90.00
#
_symmetry.space_group_name_H-M   'P 1'
#
loop_
_entity.id
_entity.type
_entity.pdbx_description
1 polymer ?
#
loop_
_entity_poly.entity_id
_entity_poly.type
_entity_poly.pdbx_seq_one_letter_code
_entity_poly.pdbx_strand_id
1 'polypeptide(L)'
;TVWRAFRAGGGLIDLGLMSGAAAGHDIGKFGCRPGERVPYLHYYYTDQWFSRRSLSTIGLIAANHSVWDLEIENLSAESLVLVYADFRVKQTYDAQGRETAHIFSLREAFDVILNKLDNVDEAKRRRYQFVYAKLQDFEEYLAFFGVDTTLCTPGGAPLPRKDPALMTSQEVV
;
A
#
# COMPACT_ATOMS: atom_id res chain seq x y z
N THR A 1 13.70 7.20 0.74
CA THR A 1 12.30 7.01 0.35
C THR A 1 12.17 6.98 -1.16
N VAL A 2 11.40 6.04 -1.69
CA VAL A 2 11.23 5.73 -3.13
C VAL A 2 11.00 6.98 -3.97
N TRP A 3 10.00 7.79 -3.64
CA TRP A 3 9.62 8.97 -4.42
C TRP A 3 10.70 10.06 -4.50
N ARG A 4 11.54 10.23 -3.47
CA ARG A 4 12.67 11.17 -3.52
C ARG A 4 13.75 10.70 -4.47
N ALA A 5 14.10 9.41 -4.42
CA ALA A 5 15.07 8.81 -5.32
C ALA A 5 14.56 8.85 -6.77
N PHE A 6 13.29 8.51 -7.00
CA PHE A 6 12.64 8.56 -8.30
C PHE A 6 12.72 9.97 -8.92
N ARG A 7 12.38 10.99 -8.16
CA ARG A 7 12.51 12.38 -8.63
C ARG A 7 13.96 12.80 -8.86
N ALA A 8 14.87 12.42 -7.99
CA ALA A 8 16.30 12.73 -8.15
C ALA A 8 16.88 12.09 -9.41
N GLY A 9 16.37 10.93 -9.83
CA GLY A 9 16.71 10.26 -11.09
C GLY A 9 16.05 10.89 -12.32
N GLY A 10 15.21 11.93 -12.17
CA GLY A 10 14.53 12.63 -13.28
C GLY A 10 13.07 12.23 -13.48
N GLY A 11 12.50 11.38 -12.61
CA GLY A 11 11.08 11.04 -12.65
C GLY A 11 10.19 12.25 -12.38
N LEU A 12 9.10 12.36 -13.14
CA LEU A 12 8.13 13.45 -13.01
C LEU A 12 7.13 13.10 -11.91
N ILE A 13 7.27 13.74 -10.75
CA ILE A 13 6.40 13.54 -9.58
C ILE A 13 6.32 14.83 -8.77
N ASP A 14 5.14 15.15 -8.26
CA ASP A 14 4.94 16.25 -7.32
C ASP A 14 5.23 15.78 -5.89
N LEU A 15 6.27 16.37 -5.28
CA LEU A 15 6.70 16.00 -3.92
C LEU A 15 5.72 16.44 -2.84
N GLY A 16 4.97 17.52 -3.06
CA GLY A 16 3.95 17.99 -2.12
C GLY A 16 2.76 17.04 -2.08
N LEU A 17 2.24 16.68 -3.27
CA LEU A 17 1.16 15.70 -3.41
C LEU A 17 1.57 14.35 -2.81
N MET A 18 2.78 13.89 -3.13
CA MET A 18 3.30 12.62 -2.62
C MET A 18 3.43 12.60 -1.09
N SER A 19 3.97 13.68 -0.51
CA SER A 19 4.15 13.75 0.94
C SER A 19 2.80 13.77 1.67
N GLY A 20 1.85 14.56 1.16
CA GLY A 20 0.50 14.65 1.71
C GLY A 20 -0.25 13.32 1.60
N ALA A 21 -0.19 12.67 0.44
CA ALA A 21 -0.82 11.38 0.22
C ALA A 21 -0.21 10.28 1.10
N ALA A 22 1.12 10.18 1.16
CA ALA A 22 1.80 9.19 1.98
C ALA A 22 1.51 9.36 3.48
N ALA A 23 1.42 10.60 3.96
CA ALA A 23 1.12 10.88 5.37
C ALA A 23 -0.32 10.54 5.77
N GLY A 24 -1.27 10.61 4.83
CA GLY A 24 -2.69 10.47 5.12
C GLY A 24 -3.41 9.35 4.37
N HIS A 25 -2.71 8.42 3.71
CA HIS A 25 -3.36 7.39 2.89
C HIS A 25 -4.34 6.52 3.67
N ASP A 26 -4.06 6.29 4.93
CA ASP A 26 -4.86 5.47 5.85
C ASP A 26 -5.78 6.26 6.78
N ILE A 27 -5.86 7.59 6.65
CA ILE A 27 -6.67 8.43 7.56
C ILE A 27 -8.15 8.01 7.60
N GLY A 28 -8.64 7.44 6.51
CA GLY A 28 -10.02 6.96 6.41
C GLY A 28 -10.34 5.78 7.32
N LYS A 29 -9.35 5.07 7.85
CA LYS A 29 -9.57 4.00 8.84
C LYS A 29 -10.26 4.53 10.10
N PHE A 30 -9.94 5.76 10.50
CA PHE A 30 -10.60 6.44 11.62
C PHE A 30 -12.02 6.92 11.30
N GLY A 31 -12.40 6.96 10.03
CA GLY A 31 -13.74 7.32 9.58
C GLY A 31 -14.71 6.14 9.49
N CYS A 32 -14.20 4.92 9.51
CA CYS A 32 -15.03 3.73 9.43
C CYS A 32 -15.90 3.55 10.68
N ARG A 33 -17.15 3.17 10.49
CA ARG A 33 -18.12 2.95 11.56
C ARG A 33 -18.01 1.53 12.12
N PRO A 34 -18.43 1.29 13.37
CA PRO A 34 -18.54 -0.06 13.90
C PRO A 34 -19.34 -0.98 12.97
N GLY A 35 -18.78 -2.14 12.63
CA GLY A 35 -19.41 -3.11 11.73
C GLY A 35 -19.15 -2.90 10.25
N GLU A 36 -18.53 -1.80 9.84
CA GLU A 36 -18.07 -1.61 8.46
C GLU A 36 -16.77 -2.38 8.21
N ARG A 37 -16.63 -2.87 6.97
CA ARG A 37 -15.40 -3.58 6.56
C ARG A 37 -14.33 -2.55 6.18
N VAL A 38 -13.45 -2.23 7.11
CA VAL A 38 -12.35 -1.27 6.96
C VAL A 38 -11.55 -1.47 5.67
N PRO A 39 -11.11 -2.69 5.28
CA PRO A 39 -10.35 -2.90 4.06
C PRO A 39 -11.06 -2.47 2.76
N TYR A 40 -12.39 -2.32 2.80
CA TYR A 40 -13.20 -1.98 1.63
C TYR A 40 -13.75 -0.55 1.64
N LEU A 41 -13.68 0.14 2.78
CA LEU A 41 -14.32 1.45 2.92
C LEU A 41 -13.36 2.57 3.33
N HIS A 42 -12.18 2.25 3.89
CA HIS A 42 -11.28 3.30 4.36
C HIS A 42 -10.80 4.24 3.24
N TYR A 43 -10.62 3.76 2.01
CA TYR A 43 -10.26 4.61 0.87
C TYR A 43 -11.31 5.69 0.59
N TYR A 44 -12.60 5.33 0.70
CA TYR A 44 -13.71 6.25 0.53
C TYR A 44 -13.70 7.34 1.61
N TYR A 45 -13.50 6.97 2.88
CA TYR A 45 -13.38 7.93 3.97
C TYR A 45 -12.10 8.76 3.89
N THR A 46 -11.01 8.20 3.36
CA THR A 46 -9.77 8.94 3.05
C THR A 46 -10.05 10.05 2.04
N ASP A 47 -10.65 9.72 0.90
CA ASP A 47 -11.02 10.71 -0.12
C ASP A 47 -11.94 11.79 0.44
N GLN A 48 -12.98 11.41 1.18
CA GLN A 48 -13.88 12.37 1.82
C GLN A 48 -13.19 13.29 2.82
N TRP A 49 -12.24 12.78 3.60
CA TRP A 49 -11.51 13.56 4.58
C TRP A 49 -10.69 14.68 3.91
N PHE A 50 -10.00 14.36 2.82
CA PHE A 50 -9.21 15.31 2.05
C PHE A 50 -10.11 16.28 1.27
N SER A 51 -11.16 15.79 0.62
CA SER A 51 -12.08 16.60 -0.18
C SER A 51 -12.78 17.70 0.65
N ARG A 52 -13.20 17.38 1.88
CA ARG A 52 -13.77 18.37 2.81
C ARG A 52 -12.79 19.46 3.24
N ARG A 53 -11.50 19.31 2.96
CA ARG A 53 -10.42 20.27 3.28
C ARG A 53 -9.83 20.94 2.03
N SER A 54 -10.52 20.81 0.90
CA SER A 54 -10.05 21.33 -0.41
C SER A 54 -8.71 20.75 -0.86
N LEU A 55 -8.44 19.50 -0.49
CA LEU A 55 -7.22 18.75 -0.81
C LEU A 55 -7.55 17.52 -1.68
N SER A 56 -8.53 17.64 -2.58
CA SER A 56 -9.07 16.51 -3.35
C SER A 56 -8.02 15.78 -4.17
N THR A 57 -7.02 16.48 -4.74
CA THR A 57 -5.95 15.84 -5.51
C THR A 57 -5.12 14.90 -4.63
N ILE A 58 -4.79 15.33 -3.41
CA ILE A 58 -4.09 14.48 -2.43
C ILE A 58 -4.98 13.31 -2.02
N GLY A 59 -6.27 13.57 -1.80
CA GLY A 59 -7.26 12.56 -1.44
C GLY A 59 -7.39 11.46 -2.49
N LEU A 60 -7.42 11.83 -3.77
CA LEU A 60 -7.47 10.87 -4.87
C LEU A 60 -6.24 9.97 -4.91
N ILE A 61 -5.03 10.56 -4.80
CA ILE A 61 -3.79 9.80 -4.77
C ILE A 61 -3.76 8.85 -3.55
N ALA A 62 -4.13 9.38 -2.39
CA ALA A 62 -4.17 8.62 -1.15
C ALA A 62 -5.17 7.46 -1.20
N ALA A 63 -6.39 7.70 -1.69
CA ALA A 63 -7.43 6.67 -1.80
C ALA A 63 -7.06 5.54 -2.77
N ASN A 64 -6.34 5.84 -3.84
CA ASN A 64 -5.96 4.86 -4.86
C ASN A 64 -5.09 3.71 -4.32
N HIS A 65 -4.42 3.88 -3.17
CA HIS A 65 -3.64 2.79 -2.59
C HIS A 65 -4.48 1.55 -2.25
N SER A 66 -5.79 1.69 -2.06
CA SER A 66 -6.70 0.61 -1.69
C SER A 66 -7.54 0.05 -2.85
N VAL A 67 -7.49 0.68 -4.03
CA VAL A 67 -8.26 0.25 -5.22
C VAL A 67 -7.37 -0.18 -6.38
N TRP A 68 -6.11 -0.37 -6.13
CA TRP A 68 -5.08 -0.70 -7.11
C TRP A 68 -5.38 -1.96 -7.94
N ASP A 69 -6.11 -2.92 -7.40
CA ASP A 69 -6.46 -4.16 -8.08
C ASP A 69 -7.59 -3.99 -9.12
N LEU A 70 -8.18 -2.81 -9.20
CA LEU A 70 -9.27 -2.51 -10.13
C LEU A 70 -8.80 -1.68 -11.34
N GLU A 71 -7.93 -0.70 -11.12
CA GLU A 71 -7.58 0.31 -12.14
C GLU A 71 -6.08 0.66 -12.19
N ILE A 72 -5.19 -0.29 -11.89
CA ILE A 72 -3.75 0.00 -11.78
C ILE A 72 -3.14 0.65 -13.04
N GLU A 73 -3.71 0.42 -14.21
CA GLU A 73 -3.20 0.99 -15.47
C GLU A 73 -3.53 2.48 -15.64
N ASN A 74 -4.51 2.98 -14.92
CA ASN A 74 -5.00 4.35 -15.01
C ASN A 74 -4.52 5.23 -13.84
N LEU A 75 -3.62 4.73 -13.02
CA LEU A 75 -3.11 5.47 -11.86
C LEU A 75 -2.04 6.49 -12.27
N SER A 76 -2.01 7.63 -11.56
CA SER A 76 -0.92 8.60 -11.68
C SER A 76 0.40 8.01 -11.16
N ALA A 77 1.53 8.60 -11.57
CA ALA A 77 2.85 8.20 -11.07
C ALA A 77 2.92 8.28 -9.54
N GLU A 78 2.31 9.31 -8.94
CA GLU A 78 2.23 9.46 -7.48
C GLU A 78 1.45 8.31 -6.84
N SER A 79 0.30 7.92 -7.42
CA SER A 79 -0.49 6.79 -6.92
C SER A 79 0.29 5.48 -7.05
N LEU A 80 0.95 5.24 -8.17
CA LEU A 80 1.77 4.03 -8.38
C LEU A 80 2.94 3.94 -7.39
N VAL A 81 3.63 5.05 -7.13
CA VAL A 81 4.71 5.09 -6.11
C VAL A 81 4.16 4.81 -4.72
N LEU A 82 2.99 5.36 -4.38
CA LEU A 82 2.36 5.11 -3.08
C LEU A 82 1.95 3.64 -2.95
N VAL A 83 1.25 3.09 -3.95
CA VAL A 83 0.86 1.66 -4.00
C VAL A 83 2.06 0.75 -3.84
N TYR A 84 3.12 0.98 -4.65
CA TYR A 84 4.34 0.18 -4.60
C TYR A 84 5.01 0.21 -3.23
N ALA A 85 5.09 1.39 -2.61
CA ALA A 85 5.71 1.55 -1.31
C ALA A 85 4.86 0.89 -0.21
N ASP A 86 3.55 1.14 -0.17
CA ASP A 86 2.64 0.55 0.81
C ASP A 86 2.54 -0.97 0.66
N PHE A 87 2.61 -1.47 -0.58
CA PHE A 87 2.62 -2.91 -0.84
C PHE A 87 3.80 -3.61 -0.17
N ARG A 88 4.99 -2.99 -0.20
CA ARG A 88 6.24 -3.53 0.33
C ARG A 88 6.49 -3.25 1.80
N VAL A 89 5.96 -2.18 2.35
CA VAL A 89 6.18 -1.79 3.75
C VAL A 89 5.06 -2.32 4.62
N LYS A 90 5.40 -3.09 5.63
CA LYS A 90 4.44 -3.61 6.61
C LYS A 90 4.89 -3.29 8.02
N GLN A 91 3.93 -2.95 8.83
CA GLN A 91 4.12 -2.77 10.25
C GLN A 91 4.34 -4.13 10.93
N THR A 92 5.36 -4.23 11.74
CA THR A 92 5.70 -5.42 12.53
C THR A 92 6.02 -5.01 13.96
N TYR A 93 6.12 -5.98 14.86
CA TYR A 93 6.52 -5.73 16.24
C TYR A 93 7.78 -6.53 16.53
N ASP A 94 8.77 -5.90 17.19
CA ASP A 94 9.97 -6.57 17.63
C ASP A 94 9.70 -7.49 18.86
N ALA A 95 10.72 -8.20 19.31
CA ALA A 95 10.62 -9.09 20.45
C ALA A 95 10.25 -8.38 21.78
N GLN A 96 10.38 -7.07 21.84
CA GLN A 96 10.01 -6.21 22.95
C GLN A 96 8.62 -5.57 22.77
N GLY A 97 7.90 -5.91 21.69
CA GLY A 97 6.58 -5.36 21.38
C GLY A 97 6.62 -3.93 20.84
N ARG A 98 7.79 -3.42 20.44
CA ARG A 98 7.91 -2.09 19.82
C ARG A 98 7.58 -2.18 18.35
N GLU A 99 6.82 -1.22 17.89
CA GLU A 99 6.46 -1.12 16.49
C GLU A 99 7.69 -0.86 15.61
N THR A 100 7.83 -1.64 14.55
CA THR A 100 8.88 -1.51 13.55
C THR A 100 8.29 -1.59 12.14
N ALA A 101 8.94 -0.96 11.18
CA ALA A 101 8.57 -1.09 9.78
C ALA A 101 9.48 -2.14 9.13
N HIS A 102 8.86 -3.09 8.43
CA HIS A 102 9.56 -4.09 7.64
C HIS A 102 9.35 -3.83 6.15
N ILE A 103 10.44 -3.83 5.40
CA ILE A 103 10.42 -3.65 3.94
C ILE A 103 10.63 -5.02 3.30
N PHE A 104 9.60 -5.52 2.66
CA PHE A 104 9.63 -6.77 1.91
C PHE A 104 10.11 -6.54 0.47
N SER A 105 10.69 -7.57 -0.18
CA SER A 105 10.72 -7.60 -1.63
C SER A 105 9.29 -7.61 -2.19
N LEU A 106 9.13 -7.22 -3.44
CA LEU A 106 7.80 -7.23 -4.07
C LEU A 106 7.17 -8.63 -4.02
N ARG A 107 7.97 -9.67 -4.24
CA ARG A 107 7.52 -11.06 -4.19
C ARG A 107 7.03 -11.48 -2.80
N GLU A 108 7.84 -11.22 -1.77
CA GLU A 108 7.44 -11.52 -0.39
C GLU A 108 6.19 -10.77 0.04
N ALA A 109 6.09 -9.48 -0.33
CA ALA A 109 4.91 -8.67 -0.06
C ALA A 109 3.65 -9.25 -0.72
N PHE A 110 3.78 -9.76 -1.94
CA PHE A 110 2.69 -10.41 -2.66
C PHE A 110 2.23 -11.69 -1.95
N ASP A 111 3.17 -12.52 -1.52
CA ASP A 111 2.86 -13.75 -0.76
C ASP A 111 2.18 -13.42 0.57
N VAL A 112 2.64 -12.38 1.27
CA VAL A 112 2.01 -11.90 2.51
C VAL A 112 0.56 -11.48 2.28
N ILE A 113 0.28 -10.75 1.19
CA ILE A 113 -1.09 -10.30 0.88
C ILE A 113 -1.98 -11.48 0.54
N LEU A 114 -1.55 -12.38 -0.33
CA LEU A 114 -2.32 -13.56 -0.69
C LEU A 114 -2.68 -14.44 0.52
N ASN A 115 -1.75 -14.54 1.48
CA ASN A 115 -1.98 -15.30 2.72
C ASN A 115 -2.94 -14.62 3.70
N LYS A 116 -3.15 -13.30 3.57
CA LYS A 116 -4.10 -12.53 4.41
C LYS A 116 -5.52 -12.51 3.85
N LEU A 117 -5.67 -12.84 2.57
CA LEU A 117 -6.97 -12.78 1.90
C LEU A 117 -7.81 -14.02 2.20
N ASP A 118 -9.04 -13.78 2.62
CA ASP A 118 -10.05 -14.83 2.71
C ASP A 118 -10.57 -15.18 1.31
N ASN A 119 -10.91 -16.47 1.11
CA ASN A 119 -11.58 -16.94 -0.09
C ASN A 119 -10.86 -16.57 -1.41
N VAL A 120 -9.58 -16.91 -1.50
CA VAL A 120 -8.79 -16.70 -2.71
C VAL A 120 -9.16 -17.78 -3.74
N ASP A 121 -10.16 -17.49 -4.56
CA ASP A 121 -10.50 -18.28 -5.73
C ASP A 121 -9.52 -18.04 -6.90
N GLU A 122 -9.68 -18.78 -7.97
CA GLU A 122 -8.80 -18.70 -9.14
C GLU A 122 -8.89 -17.32 -9.84
N ALA A 123 -10.07 -16.74 -9.94
CA ALA A 123 -10.26 -15.42 -10.55
C ALA A 123 -9.56 -14.31 -9.75
N LYS A 124 -9.67 -14.36 -8.43
CA LYS A 124 -8.97 -13.44 -7.53
C LYS A 124 -7.45 -13.63 -7.63
N ARG A 125 -6.97 -14.87 -7.66
CA ARG A 125 -5.55 -15.17 -7.84
C ARG A 125 -4.99 -14.62 -9.15
N ARG A 126 -5.69 -14.79 -10.26
CA ARG A 126 -5.29 -14.25 -11.58
C ARG A 126 -5.21 -12.72 -11.55
N ARG A 127 -6.17 -12.04 -10.93
CA ARG A 127 -6.17 -10.59 -10.78
C ARG A 127 -4.94 -10.12 -10.00
N TYR A 128 -4.63 -10.77 -8.89
CA TYR A 128 -3.45 -10.43 -8.10
C TYR A 128 -2.14 -10.72 -8.83
N GLN A 129 -2.07 -11.80 -9.63
CA GLN A 129 -0.92 -12.07 -10.50
C GLN A 129 -0.73 -10.99 -11.56
N PHE A 130 -1.82 -10.50 -12.14
CA PHE A 130 -1.76 -9.36 -13.08
C PHE A 130 -1.21 -8.10 -12.41
N VAL A 131 -1.71 -7.76 -11.23
CA VAL A 131 -1.20 -6.63 -10.45
C VAL A 131 0.28 -6.80 -10.10
N TYR A 132 0.67 -8.00 -9.70
CA TYR A 132 2.08 -8.30 -9.40
C TYR A 132 2.96 -8.04 -10.63
N ALA A 133 2.58 -8.52 -11.81
CA ALA A 133 3.31 -8.28 -13.05
C ALA A 133 3.44 -6.77 -13.35
N LYS A 134 2.36 -6.01 -13.20
CA LYS A 134 2.38 -4.56 -13.39
C LYS A 134 3.27 -3.82 -12.39
N LEU A 135 3.29 -4.26 -11.14
CA LEU A 135 4.20 -3.69 -10.14
C LEU A 135 5.67 -4.09 -10.39
N GLN A 136 5.93 -5.26 -11.00
CA GLN A 136 7.28 -5.61 -11.47
C GLN A 136 7.74 -4.69 -12.60
N ASP A 137 6.91 -4.46 -13.61
CA ASP A 137 7.20 -3.51 -14.69
C ASP A 137 7.49 -2.11 -14.11
N PHE A 138 6.72 -1.70 -13.11
CA PHE A 138 6.93 -0.43 -12.42
C PHE A 138 8.21 -0.42 -11.57
N GLU A 139 8.56 -1.52 -10.96
CA GLU A 139 9.83 -1.68 -10.22
C GLU A 139 11.04 -1.50 -11.14
N GLU A 140 11.00 -2.09 -12.33
CA GLU A 140 12.03 -1.91 -13.37
C GLU A 140 12.11 -0.44 -13.83
N TYR A 141 10.95 0.20 -14.00
CA TYR A 141 10.89 1.61 -14.33
C TYR A 141 11.48 2.50 -13.23
N LEU A 142 11.20 2.21 -11.96
CA LEU A 142 11.80 2.90 -10.82
C LEU A 142 13.34 2.71 -10.79
N ALA A 143 13.81 1.49 -11.07
CA ALA A 143 15.24 1.19 -11.12
C ALA A 143 15.95 1.98 -12.23
N PHE A 144 15.30 2.15 -13.39
CA PHE A 144 15.80 2.99 -14.47
C PHE A 144 16.02 4.45 -14.01
N PHE A 145 15.20 4.96 -13.11
CA PHE A 145 15.36 6.29 -12.50
C PHE A 145 16.26 6.30 -11.26
N GLY A 146 17.05 5.25 -11.03
CA GLY A 146 18.05 5.19 -9.95
C GLY A 146 17.45 4.92 -8.56
N VAL A 147 16.23 4.42 -8.48
CA VAL A 147 15.67 3.95 -7.21
C VAL A 147 16.26 2.58 -6.87
N ASP A 148 16.81 2.42 -5.68
CA ASP A 148 17.22 1.10 -5.19
C ASP A 148 15.98 0.27 -4.82
N THR A 149 15.57 -0.59 -5.75
CA THR A 149 14.42 -1.48 -5.60
C THR A 149 14.78 -2.77 -4.85
N THR A 150 16.06 -3.04 -4.62
CA THR A 150 16.54 -4.22 -3.90
C THR A 150 16.53 -4.04 -2.38
N LEU A 151 16.27 -2.82 -1.91
CA LEU A 151 16.26 -2.51 -0.48
C LEU A 151 15.17 -3.32 0.24
N CYS A 152 15.60 -4.21 1.10
CA CYS A 152 14.76 -5.03 1.97
C CYS A 152 15.28 -4.99 3.40
N THR A 153 14.41 -5.18 4.37
CA THR A 153 14.85 -5.34 5.77
C THR A 153 15.37 -6.77 5.97
N PRO A 154 16.62 -6.97 6.43
CA PRO A 154 17.14 -8.31 6.64
C PRO A 154 16.33 -9.09 7.68
N GLY A 155 16.06 -10.37 7.40
CA GLY A 155 15.58 -11.33 8.39
C GLY A 155 14.13 -11.19 8.83
N GLY A 156 13.27 -10.62 8.01
CA GLY A 156 11.83 -10.59 8.29
C GLY A 156 11.23 -11.98 8.31
N ALA A 157 10.86 -12.47 9.50
CA ALA A 157 10.00 -13.64 9.59
C ALA A 157 8.62 -13.32 8.98
N PRO A 158 7.99 -14.26 8.26
CA PRO A 158 6.64 -14.07 7.78
C PRO A 158 5.74 -13.71 8.97
N LEU A 159 4.88 -12.69 8.77
CA LEU A 159 3.91 -12.31 9.78
C LEU A 159 3.13 -13.56 10.21
N PRO A 160 2.98 -13.83 11.51
CA PRO A 160 2.19 -14.96 11.97
C PRO A 160 0.77 -14.84 11.36
N ARG A 161 0.23 -15.94 10.86
CA ARG A 161 -1.18 -15.99 10.43
C ARG A 161 -2.02 -15.57 11.62
N LYS A 162 -2.71 -14.44 11.52
CA LYS A 162 -3.76 -14.14 12.49
C LYS A 162 -4.87 -15.16 12.28
N ASP A 163 -5.24 -15.85 13.34
CA ASP A 163 -6.40 -16.73 13.32
C ASP A 163 -7.64 -15.87 13.04
N PRO A 164 -8.39 -16.11 11.94
CA PRO A 164 -9.60 -15.34 11.65
C PRO A 164 -10.62 -15.31 12.78
N ALA A 165 -10.62 -16.34 13.64
CA ALA A 165 -11.51 -16.44 14.79
C ALA A 165 -11.18 -15.44 15.93
N LEU A 166 -9.98 -14.84 15.92
CA LEU A 166 -9.52 -13.89 16.94
C LEU A 166 -9.54 -12.43 16.47
N MET A 167 -9.98 -12.14 15.25
CA MET A 167 -10.08 -10.77 14.74
C MET A 167 -11.30 -10.07 15.35
N THR A 168 -11.11 -9.41 16.47
CA THR A 168 -12.08 -8.42 16.96
C THR A 168 -12.06 -7.19 16.06
N SER A 169 -13.19 -6.45 16.01
CA SER A 169 -13.37 -5.25 15.17
C SER A 169 -12.31 -4.13 15.38
N GLN A 170 -11.43 -4.26 16.38
CA GLN A 170 -10.31 -3.36 16.65
C GLN A 170 -9.00 -3.78 15.96
N GLU A 171 -8.89 -5.02 15.50
CA GLU A 171 -7.65 -5.56 14.91
C GLU A 171 -7.64 -5.59 13.38
N VAL A 172 -8.73 -5.13 12.74
CA VAL A 172 -8.85 -4.94 11.28
C VAL A 172 -8.36 -3.53 10.90
N VAL A 173 -7.39 -3.02 11.62
CA VAL A 173 -6.66 -1.79 11.31
C VAL A 173 -5.35 -2.10 10.59
#